data_9a19bf8ba15a398133ae8773be26e554
#
_entry.id   9a19bf8ba15a398133ae8773be26e554
#
_cell.length_a   1.000
_cell.length_b   1.000
_cell.length_c   1.000
_cell.angle_alpha   90.00
_cell.angle_beta   90.00
_cell.angle_gamma   90.00
#
_symmetry.space_group_name_H-M   'P 1'
#
loop_
_entity.id
_entity.type
_entity.pdbx_description
1 polymer ?
#
loop_
_entity_poly.entity_id
_entity_poly.type
_entity_poly.pdbx_seq_one_letter_code
_entity_poly.pdbx_strand_id
1 'polypeptide(L)'
;PAPAVTPAPVAESTTAKAGDNRLLSPVVRRLVNENSLDPDSIAGTGPGGRITRDDVLDHIDAGGSKAVPPPASVPASPAASVPASASSPAAAGGARDTSIRLSKIRQLTGDHMVMSKAVSPHAFSVVEVDFANVDIARNPVKADWKAQHGFSLTYLPFISRAVIDGLREFPQLNASVGDNELIVHNYIDLGIAVDLEYEGLLAPVVRDAATKRLGAIATEIYDLANRARERKLSPDEISGGTFTLSNNGSAGSVLTMPIINQPQVGIISTDAIVRKPVVTTGPDGGEAIAIHPVGNLAMSWDHRAFDGAYAAGFLKRVKEILETKDWSTEL
;
A
#
# COMPACT_ATOMS: atom_id res chain seq x y z
N PRO A 1 -26.87 20.77 -56.56
CA PRO A 1 -27.40 21.51 -55.39
C PRO A 1 -28.08 20.53 -54.43
N ALA A 2 -27.69 20.61 -53.17
CA ALA A 2 -28.27 19.84 -52.07
C ALA A 2 -29.45 20.61 -51.47
N PRO A 3 -30.53 19.94 -50.99
CA PRO A 3 -31.67 20.63 -50.40
C PRO A 3 -31.43 20.95 -48.93
N ALA A 4 -31.97 22.10 -48.52
CA ALA A 4 -31.98 22.64 -47.18
C ALA A 4 -32.86 21.83 -46.21
N VAL A 5 -32.38 21.67 -44.98
CA VAL A 5 -33.15 21.03 -43.89
C VAL A 5 -33.69 22.13 -42.97
N THR A 6 -34.98 22.11 -42.82
CA THR A 6 -35.81 22.99 -41.97
C THR A 6 -35.67 22.57 -40.50
N PRO A 7 -35.59 23.48 -39.51
CA PRO A 7 -35.55 23.11 -38.10
C PRO A 7 -36.92 22.80 -37.53
N ALA A 8 -37.01 21.73 -36.70
CA ALA A 8 -38.21 21.33 -35.97
C ALA A 8 -38.40 22.15 -34.66
N PRO A 9 -39.62 22.25 -34.13
CA PRO A 9 -39.95 23.26 -33.13
C PRO A 9 -39.53 22.92 -31.71
N VAL A 10 -39.22 23.97 -30.96
CA VAL A 10 -38.87 23.96 -29.53
C VAL A 10 -40.10 23.58 -28.71
N ALA A 11 -39.95 22.55 -27.88
CA ALA A 11 -40.94 22.18 -26.85
C ALA A 11 -40.82 23.11 -25.64
N GLU A 12 -41.92 23.61 -25.18
CA GLU A 12 -42.06 24.54 -24.07
C GLU A 12 -41.58 23.97 -22.73
N SER A 13 -40.88 24.83 -22.01
CA SER A 13 -40.39 24.65 -20.65
C SER A 13 -41.55 24.63 -19.66
N THR A 14 -41.70 23.55 -18.93
CA THR A 14 -42.47 23.51 -17.69
C THR A 14 -41.71 24.23 -16.59
N THR A 15 -42.38 25.21 -15.99
CA THR A 15 -41.93 26.03 -14.87
C THR A 15 -41.49 25.19 -13.67
N ALA A 16 -40.20 25.19 -13.39
CA ALA A 16 -39.64 24.79 -12.11
C ALA A 16 -39.82 25.96 -11.11
N LYS A 17 -40.32 25.66 -9.93
CA LYS A 17 -40.47 26.57 -8.79
C LYS A 17 -39.15 27.25 -8.46
N ALA A 18 -39.21 28.58 -8.31
CA ALA A 18 -38.17 29.37 -7.71
C ALA A 18 -37.91 28.91 -6.26
N GLY A 19 -36.72 28.39 -6.03
CA GLY A 19 -36.27 27.98 -4.71
C GLY A 19 -34.78 27.68 -4.78
N ASP A 20 -34.02 28.62 -4.25
CA ASP A 20 -32.67 28.48 -3.74
C ASP A 20 -31.49 28.79 -4.67
N ASN A 21 -31.13 30.08 -4.65
CA ASN A 21 -29.95 30.61 -5.32
C ASN A 21 -28.74 30.71 -4.38
N ARG A 22 -28.58 29.76 -3.45
CA ARG A 22 -27.35 29.64 -2.63
C ARG A 22 -26.32 28.85 -3.42
N LEU A 23 -25.20 29.51 -3.74
CA LEU A 23 -24.05 28.90 -4.41
C LEU A 23 -23.33 27.92 -3.43
N LEU A 24 -23.85 26.70 -3.31
CA LEU A 24 -23.19 25.62 -2.58
C LEU A 24 -22.02 25.09 -3.42
N SER A 25 -20.86 24.90 -2.78
CA SER A 25 -19.75 24.21 -3.42
C SER A 25 -20.12 22.75 -3.74
N PRO A 26 -19.50 22.10 -4.75
CA PRO A 26 -19.81 20.70 -5.10
C PRO A 26 -19.65 19.76 -3.90
N VAL A 27 -18.68 20.01 -3.03
CA VAL A 27 -18.40 19.21 -1.82
C VAL A 27 -19.52 19.39 -0.78
N VAL A 28 -19.96 20.64 -0.53
CA VAL A 28 -21.04 20.93 0.41
C VAL A 28 -22.36 20.36 -0.07
N ARG A 29 -22.66 20.47 -1.37
CA ARG A 29 -23.88 19.87 -1.98
C ARG A 29 -23.91 18.36 -1.83
N ARG A 30 -22.76 17.70 -1.99
CA ARG A 30 -22.66 16.26 -1.81
C ARG A 30 -22.92 15.84 -0.37
N LEU A 31 -22.29 16.50 0.61
CA LEU A 31 -22.48 16.22 2.04
C LEU A 31 -23.93 16.44 2.51
N VAL A 32 -24.57 17.54 2.06
CA VAL A 32 -25.98 17.84 2.35
C VAL A 32 -26.91 16.74 1.79
N ASN A 33 -26.65 16.28 0.54
CA ASN A 33 -27.46 15.23 -0.09
C ASN A 33 -27.22 13.86 0.57
N GLU A 34 -25.98 13.48 0.87
CA GLU A 34 -25.64 12.21 1.50
C GLU A 34 -26.25 12.06 2.90
N ASN A 35 -26.43 13.18 3.61
CA ASN A 35 -27.01 13.18 4.95
C ASN A 35 -28.47 13.64 4.98
N SER A 36 -29.13 13.83 3.82
CA SER A 36 -30.54 14.27 3.69
C SER A 36 -30.86 15.52 4.51
N LEU A 37 -29.91 16.48 4.56
CA LEU A 37 -30.04 17.71 5.33
C LEU A 37 -30.76 18.78 4.51
N ASP A 38 -31.47 19.67 5.22
CA ASP A 38 -32.05 20.86 4.63
C ASP A 38 -31.04 22.00 4.66
N PRO A 39 -30.55 22.50 3.50
CA PRO A 39 -29.59 23.59 3.44
C PRO A 39 -30.03 24.85 4.18
N ASP A 40 -31.32 25.09 4.29
CA ASP A 40 -31.88 26.24 4.97
C ASP A 40 -31.78 26.17 6.50
N SER A 41 -31.55 24.97 7.04
CA SER A 41 -31.32 24.74 8.46
C SER A 41 -29.88 24.94 8.91
N ILE A 42 -28.92 25.12 7.96
CA ILE A 42 -27.50 25.23 8.25
C ILE A 42 -27.06 26.70 8.18
N ALA A 43 -26.53 27.23 9.28
CA ALA A 43 -25.97 28.59 9.32
C ALA A 43 -24.58 28.59 8.66
N GLY A 44 -24.43 29.35 7.54
CA GLY A 44 -23.14 29.45 6.84
C GLY A 44 -22.22 30.46 7.50
N THR A 45 -20.98 30.05 7.82
CA THR A 45 -19.93 30.92 8.42
C THR A 45 -18.92 31.44 7.40
N GLY A 46 -19.00 30.99 6.14
CA GLY A 46 -18.08 31.41 5.07
C GLY A 46 -18.32 32.83 4.56
N PRO A 47 -17.39 33.38 3.75
CA PRO A 47 -17.47 34.74 3.19
C PRO A 47 -18.79 34.95 2.43
N GLY A 48 -19.56 35.97 2.83
CA GLY A 48 -20.88 36.28 2.28
C GLY A 48 -21.98 35.35 2.71
N GLY A 49 -21.88 34.69 3.88
CA GLY A 49 -22.90 33.78 4.42
C GLY A 49 -22.97 32.41 3.72
N ARG A 50 -21.90 32.01 3.03
CA ARG A 50 -21.83 30.68 2.36
C ARG A 50 -21.71 29.57 3.39
N ILE A 51 -22.43 28.47 3.14
CA ILE A 51 -22.26 27.23 3.90
C ILE A 51 -20.93 26.59 3.51
N THR A 52 -20.08 26.36 4.51
CA THR A 52 -18.80 25.66 4.38
C THR A 52 -18.96 24.16 4.67
N ARG A 53 -17.91 23.39 4.42
CA ARG A 53 -17.90 21.96 4.78
C ARG A 53 -18.02 21.76 6.30
N ASP A 54 -17.34 22.62 7.05
CA ASP A 54 -17.28 22.52 8.50
C ASP A 54 -18.66 22.85 9.12
N ASP A 55 -19.42 23.82 8.57
CA ASP A 55 -20.77 24.12 9.00
C ASP A 55 -21.73 22.91 8.84
N VAL A 56 -21.55 22.13 7.77
CA VAL A 56 -22.37 20.91 7.55
C VAL A 56 -21.99 19.83 8.54
N LEU A 57 -20.72 19.66 8.84
CA LEU A 57 -20.25 18.67 9.80
C LEU A 57 -20.68 19.04 11.23
N ASP A 58 -20.56 20.29 11.64
CA ASP A 58 -21.04 20.78 12.94
C ASP A 58 -22.56 20.61 13.08
N HIS A 59 -23.33 20.80 12.00
CA HIS A 59 -24.76 20.61 12.00
C HIS A 59 -25.16 19.12 12.13
N ILE A 60 -24.40 18.21 11.53
CA ILE A 60 -24.56 16.75 11.68
C ILE A 60 -24.26 16.34 13.13
N ASP A 61 -23.15 16.81 13.68
CA ASP A 61 -22.71 16.50 15.05
C ASP A 61 -23.67 17.05 16.11
N ALA A 62 -24.36 18.16 15.80
CA ALA A 62 -25.41 18.76 16.65
C ALA A 62 -26.79 18.04 16.55
N GLY A 63 -26.90 16.93 15.79
CA GLY A 63 -28.11 16.11 15.72
C GLY A 63 -29.19 16.64 14.76
N GLY A 64 -28.82 17.43 13.76
CA GLY A 64 -29.74 18.10 12.81
C GLY A 64 -30.45 17.22 11.77
N SER A 65 -30.63 15.93 12.00
CA SER A 65 -31.32 15.03 11.09
C SER A 65 -32.81 14.98 11.38
N LYS A 66 -33.67 15.45 10.44
CA LYS A 66 -35.10 15.30 10.51
C LYS A 66 -35.50 13.86 10.20
N ALA A 67 -36.14 13.18 11.17
CA ALA A 67 -36.80 11.89 10.98
C ALA A 67 -37.99 12.01 10.02
N VAL A 68 -37.97 11.24 8.93
CA VAL A 68 -39.11 11.03 8.04
C VAL A 68 -39.98 9.90 8.64
N PRO A 69 -41.33 10.04 8.75
CA PRO A 69 -42.18 8.94 9.26
C PRO A 69 -42.26 7.79 8.26
N PRO A 70 -42.30 6.52 8.73
CA PRO A 70 -42.20 5.35 7.88
C PRO A 70 -43.53 5.09 7.09
N PRO A 71 -43.44 4.65 5.81
CA PRO A 71 -44.57 4.06 5.11
C PRO A 71 -44.80 2.62 5.60
N ALA A 72 -46.10 2.23 5.58
CA ALA A 72 -46.62 1.00 6.14
C ALA A 72 -45.94 -0.29 5.60
N SER A 73 -45.79 -1.23 6.51
CA SER A 73 -45.10 -2.51 6.39
C SER A 73 -45.69 -3.49 5.38
N VAL A 74 -44.81 -4.03 4.50
CA VAL A 74 -44.97 -5.32 3.83
C VAL A 74 -43.96 -6.30 4.51
N PRO A 75 -44.30 -7.57 4.76
CA PRO A 75 -43.41 -8.47 5.49
C PRO A 75 -42.20 -8.86 4.65
N ALA A 76 -41.05 -8.44 5.09
CA ALA A 76 -39.75 -8.80 4.48
C ALA A 76 -39.23 -10.11 5.09
N SER A 77 -38.81 -11.02 4.21
CA SER A 77 -37.97 -12.16 4.53
C SER A 77 -36.71 -11.73 5.29
N PRO A 78 -36.20 -12.57 6.21
CA PRO A 78 -35.03 -12.17 7.02
C PRO A 78 -33.79 -12.03 6.15
N ALA A 79 -33.38 -10.80 5.88
CA ALA A 79 -32.04 -10.50 5.39
C ALA A 79 -31.04 -10.81 6.50
N ALA A 80 -30.02 -11.61 6.18
CA ALA A 80 -28.91 -11.90 7.07
C ALA A 80 -28.24 -10.59 7.50
N SER A 81 -28.35 -10.27 8.79
CA SER A 81 -27.63 -9.14 9.40
C SER A 81 -26.13 -9.38 9.28
N VAL A 82 -25.45 -8.51 8.53
CA VAL A 82 -24.00 -8.38 8.60
C VAL A 82 -23.66 -8.00 10.04
N PRO A 83 -22.83 -8.77 10.76
CA PRO A 83 -22.49 -8.41 12.13
C PRO A 83 -21.79 -7.05 12.11
N ALA A 84 -22.36 -6.05 12.78
CA ALA A 84 -21.67 -4.84 13.14
C ALA A 84 -20.36 -5.25 13.82
N SER A 85 -19.24 -4.67 13.38
CA SER A 85 -17.94 -4.86 14.01
C SER A 85 -18.09 -4.71 15.51
N ALA A 86 -18.09 -5.82 16.22
CA ALA A 86 -18.09 -5.82 17.66
C ALA A 86 -16.79 -5.15 18.08
N SER A 87 -16.87 -3.93 18.60
CA SER A 87 -15.79 -3.37 19.41
C SER A 87 -15.53 -4.40 20.49
N SER A 88 -14.36 -5.05 20.42
CA SER A 88 -13.92 -5.96 21.49
C SER A 88 -14.05 -5.22 22.80
N PRO A 89 -14.71 -5.81 23.84
CA PRO A 89 -14.79 -5.15 25.12
C PRO A 89 -13.39 -4.84 25.59
N ALA A 90 -13.12 -3.56 25.89
CA ALA A 90 -11.87 -3.18 26.52
C ALA A 90 -11.74 -4.03 27.80
N ALA A 91 -10.75 -4.92 27.83
CA ALA A 91 -10.45 -5.68 29.04
C ALA A 91 -10.13 -4.66 30.11
N ALA A 92 -11.00 -4.55 31.13
CA ALA A 92 -10.71 -3.72 32.31
C ALA A 92 -9.47 -4.34 32.95
N GLY A 93 -8.36 -3.60 32.95
CA GLY A 93 -7.09 -4.04 33.51
C GLY A 93 -7.30 -4.44 34.96
N GLY A 94 -6.98 -5.69 35.32
CA GLY A 94 -6.98 -6.16 36.71
C GLY A 94 -5.81 -5.57 37.49
N ALA A 95 -5.79 -5.75 38.82
CA ALA A 95 -4.72 -5.26 39.70
C ALA A 95 -3.29 -5.75 39.32
N ARG A 96 -3.16 -6.72 38.43
CA ARG A 96 -1.90 -7.26 37.91
C ARG A 96 -1.53 -6.72 36.53
N ASP A 97 -2.40 -5.93 35.89
CA ASP A 97 -2.22 -5.47 34.52
C ASP A 97 -1.60 -4.09 34.51
N THR A 98 -0.72 -3.85 33.56
CA THR A 98 -0.14 -2.52 33.29
C THR A 98 -0.73 -1.99 32.00
N SER A 99 -1.41 -0.85 32.06
CA SER A 99 -1.93 -0.18 30.88
C SER A 99 -0.87 0.74 30.27
N ILE A 100 -0.55 0.52 28.99
CA ILE A 100 0.39 1.35 28.22
C ILE A 100 -0.41 2.08 27.14
N ARG A 101 -0.38 3.40 27.18
CA ARG A 101 -1.05 4.22 26.16
C ARG A 101 -0.30 4.10 24.83
N LEU A 102 -1.01 3.73 23.75
CA LEU A 102 -0.44 3.68 22.42
C LEU A 102 -0.05 5.07 21.93
N SER A 103 1.13 5.18 21.31
CA SER A 103 1.55 6.41 20.63
C SER A 103 0.65 6.71 19.43
N LYS A 104 0.59 7.96 18.98
CA LYS A 104 -0.20 8.36 17.81
C LYS A 104 0.20 7.57 16.54
N ILE A 105 1.50 7.37 16.32
CA ILE A 105 1.98 6.59 15.18
C ILE A 105 1.52 5.14 15.26
N ARG A 106 1.53 4.54 16.45
CA ARG A 106 1.06 3.15 16.66
C ARG A 106 -0.45 3.02 16.39
N GLN A 107 -1.23 4.00 16.80
CA GLN A 107 -2.68 4.04 16.55
C GLN A 107 -2.94 4.13 15.04
N LEU A 108 -2.34 5.10 14.34
CA LEU A 108 -2.50 5.28 12.90
C LEU A 108 -2.07 4.04 12.10
N THR A 109 -0.94 3.42 12.48
CA THR A 109 -0.50 2.17 11.86
C THR A 109 -1.50 1.05 12.09
N GLY A 110 -2.02 0.93 13.34
CA GLY A 110 -3.04 -0.06 13.69
C GLY A 110 -4.30 0.08 12.85
N ASP A 111 -4.86 1.29 12.79
CA ASP A 111 -6.07 1.59 12.02
C ASP A 111 -5.86 1.29 10.53
N HIS A 112 -4.71 1.66 9.96
CA HIS A 112 -4.36 1.37 8.57
C HIS A 112 -4.24 -0.14 8.29
N MET A 113 -3.65 -0.91 9.21
CA MET A 113 -3.53 -2.37 9.07
C MET A 113 -4.87 -3.08 9.21
N VAL A 114 -5.74 -2.63 10.13
CA VAL A 114 -7.11 -3.14 10.27
C VAL A 114 -7.90 -2.87 8.98
N MET A 115 -7.85 -1.65 8.47
CA MET A 115 -8.49 -1.27 7.20
C MET A 115 -7.96 -2.12 6.04
N SER A 116 -6.65 -2.31 5.93
CA SER A 116 -6.05 -3.13 4.88
C SER A 116 -6.55 -4.58 4.91
N LYS A 117 -6.62 -5.17 6.09
CA LYS A 117 -7.14 -6.55 6.27
C LYS A 117 -8.63 -6.68 5.98
N ALA A 118 -9.41 -5.62 6.22
CA ALA A 118 -10.85 -5.60 5.95
C ALA A 118 -11.16 -5.42 4.45
N VAL A 119 -10.33 -4.63 3.74
CA VAL A 119 -10.56 -4.28 2.33
C VAL A 119 -9.99 -5.32 1.38
N SER A 120 -8.77 -5.82 1.64
CA SER A 120 -8.07 -6.74 0.74
C SER A 120 -8.18 -8.19 1.21
N PRO A 121 -8.70 -9.11 0.40
CA PRO A 121 -8.57 -10.54 0.62
C PRO A 121 -7.12 -10.96 0.39
N HIS A 122 -6.30 -10.95 1.46
CA HIS A 122 -4.89 -11.28 1.39
C HIS A 122 -4.69 -12.76 1.04
N ALA A 123 -4.01 -13.01 -0.06
CA ALA A 123 -3.38 -14.28 -0.36
C ALA A 123 -1.87 -14.21 -0.10
N PHE A 124 -1.22 -15.36 0.00
CA PHE A 124 0.17 -15.46 0.41
C PHE A 124 0.92 -16.50 -0.42
N SER A 125 2.12 -16.15 -0.85
CA SER A 125 3.05 -17.03 -1.56
C SER A 125 4.47 -16.80 -1.09
N VAL A 126 5.31 -17.83 -1.14
CA VAL A 126 6.71 -17.76 -0.73
C VAL A 126 7.59 -18.56 -1.69
N VAL A 127 8.80 -18.06 -1.94
CA VAL A 127 9.85 -18.77 -2.65
C VAL A 127 11.14 -18.73 -1.84
N GLU A 128 11.88 -19.82 -1.83
CA GLU A 128 13.24 -19.86 -1.32
C GLU A 128 14.19 -19.45 -2.43
N VAL A 129 15.15 -18.57 -2.11
CA VAL A 129 16.12 -18.00 -3.05
C VAL A 129 17.53 -18.31 -2.58
N ASP A 130 18.36 -18.75 -3.52
CA ASP A 130 19.80 -18.90 -3.35
C ASP A 130 20.52 -17.60 -3.73
N PHE A 131 21.17 -16.96 -2.77
CA PHE A 131 21.89 -15.70 -2.95
C PHE A 131 23.38 -15.87 -3.28
N ALA A 132 23.84 -17.09 -3.60
CA ALA A 132 25.26 -17.32 -3.92
C ALA A 132 25.71 -16.47 -5.10
N ASN A 133 24.88 -16.35 -6.15
CA ASN A 133 25.16 -15.51 -7.30
C ASN A 133 25.28 -14.01 -6.94
N VAL A 134 24.43 -13.52 -6.03
CA VAL A 134 24.55 -12.16 -5.49
C VAL A 134 25.86 -12.00 -4.71
N ASP A 135 26.25 -12.98 -3.90
CA ASP A 135 27.50 -12.94 -3.11
C ASP A 135 28.76 -12.96 -3.99
N ILE A 136 28.75 -13.63 -5.14
CA ILE A 136 29.84 -13.61 -6.12
C ILE A 136 30.17 -12.16 -6.53
N ALA A 137 29.17 -11.35 -6.81
CA ALA A 137 29.35 -9.95 -7.20
C ALA A 137 29.59 -9.03 -5.99
N ARG A 138 28.86 -9.25 -4.89
CA ARG A 138 28.83 -8.37 -3.72
C ARG A 138 30.08 -8.47 -2.84
N ASN A 139 30.57 -9.69 -2.56
CA ASN A 139 31.65 -9.89 -1.60
C ASN A 139 32.99 -9.24 -2.00
N PRO A 140 33.43 -9.27 -3.28
CA PRO A 140 34.65 -8.62 -3.69
C PRO A 140 34.64 -7.11 -3.47
N VAL A 141 33.50 -6.44 -3.68
CA VAL A 141 33.39 -4.98 -3.62
C VAL A 141 32.96 -4.44 -2.25
N LYS A 142 32.55 -5.31 -1.32
CA LYS A 142 31.95 -4.92 -0.04
C LYS A 142 32.84 -4.02 0.82
N ALA A 143 34.14 -4.27 0.85
CA ALA A 143 35.08 -3.48 1.64
C ALA A 143 35.28 -2.08 1.05
N ASP A 144 35.52 -2.00 -0.26
CA ASP A 144 35.69 -0.76 -0.99
C ASP A 144 34.40 0.07 -0.99
N TRP A 145 33.27 -0.59 -1.16
CA TRP A 145 31.96 0.07 -1.02
C TRP A 145 31.82 0.76 0.34
N LYS A 146 32.12 0.04 1.42
CA LYS A 146 32.03 0.60 2.78
C LYS A 146 32.98 1.78 2.98
N ALA A 147 34.19 1.70 2.42
CA ALA A 147 35.17 2.78 2.50
C ALA A 147 34.73 4.03 1.72
N GLN A 148 34.12 3.85 0.55
CA GLN A 148 33.66 4.95 -0.32
C GLN A 148 32.34 5.58 0.13
N HIS A 149 31.36 4.77 0.56
CA HIS A 149 29.99 5.21 0.85
C HIS A 149 29.67 5.33 2.34
N GLY A 150 30.54 4.84 3.25
CA GLY A 150 30.32 4.91 4.69
C GLY A 150 29.35 3.87 5.26
N PHE A 151 28.71 3.04 4.43
CA PHE A 151 27.77 1.99 4.85
C PHE A 151 28.02 0.66 4.12
N SER A 152 27.50 -0.43 4.68
CA SER A 152 27.68 -1.77 4.12
C SER A 152 26.70 -2.04 2.99
N LEU A 153 27.19 -2.59 1.86
CA LEU A 153 26.34 -3.11 0.79
C LEU A 153 25.67 -4.40 1.27
N THR A 154 24.35 -4.33 1.53
CA THR A 154 23.51 -5.46 1.97
C THR A 154 22.87 -6.19 0.79
N TYR A 155 22.06 -7.23 1.05
CA TYR A 155 21.25 -7.89 0.00
C TYR A 155 20.06 -7.06 -0.46
N LEU A 156 19.56 -6.15 0.37
CA LEU A 156 18.33 -5.41 0.10
C LEU A 156 18.35 -4.63 -1.23
N PRO A 157 19.43 -3.92 -1.63
CA PRO A 157 19.50 -3.27 -2.95
C PRO A 157 19.37 -4.25 -4.13
N PHE A 158 19.96 -5.45 -4.03
CA PHE A 158 19.86 -6.49 -5.07
C PHE A 158 18.43 -7.01 -5.17
N ILE A 159 17.79 -7.29 -4.03
CA ILE A 159 16.39 -7.71 -3.97
C ILE A 159 15.50 -6.60 -4.54
N SER A 160 15.72 -5.34 -4.15
CA SER A 160 14.99 -4.20 -4.69
C SER A 160 15.10 -4.11 -6.21
N ARG A 161 16.31 -4.27 -6.77
CA ARG A 161 16.52 -4.23 -8.22
C ARG A 161 15.81 -5.40 -8.92
N ALA A 162 15.89 -6.61 -8.37
CA ALA A 162 15.21 -7.78 -8.91
C ALA A 162 13.68 -7.63 -8.87
N VAL A 163 13.13 -7.08 -7.78
CA VAL A 163 11.70 -6.77 -7.65
C VAL A 163 11.28 -5.72 -8.68
N ILE A 164 12.05 -4.65 -8.87
CA ILE A 164 11.77 -3.61 -9.87
C ILE A 164 11.75 -4.21 -11.29
N ASP A 165 12.73 -5.06 -11.64
CA ASP A 165 12.77 -5.73 -12.94
C ASP A 165 11.57 -6.67 -13.11
N GLY A 166 11.19 -7.40 -12.05
CA GLY A 166 10.00 -8.25 -12.05
C GLY A 166 8.70 -7.46 -12.21
N LEU A 167 8.54 -6.31 -11.54
CA LEU A 167 7.34 -5.46 -11.66
C LEU A 167 7.14 -4.92 -13.09
N ARG A 168 8.20 -4.73 -13.87
CA ARG A 168 8.10 -4.36 -15.28
C ARG A 168 7.51 -5.48 -16.14
N GLU A 169 7.79 -6.75 -15.80
CA GLU A 169 7.28 -7.92 -16.50
C GLU A 169 5.88 -8.32 -16.00
N PHE A 170 5.55 -7.95 -14.75
CA PHE A 170 4.29 -8.26 -14.08
C PHE A 170 3.57 -6.98 -13.60
N PRO A 171 3.11 -6.12 -14.52
CA PRO A 171 2.64 -4.77 -14.19
C PRO A 171 1.40 -4.72 -13.29
N GLN A 172 0.56 -5.77 -13.25
CA GLN A 172 -0.62 -5.79 -12.37
C GLN A 172 -0.25 -5.82 -10.88
N LEU A 173 0.99 -6.21 -10.53
CA LEU A 173 1.50 -6.12 -9.17
C LEU A 173 1.85 -4.69 -8.74
N ASN A 174 2.10 -3.81 -9.71
CA ASN A 174 2.36 -2.40 -9.48
C ASN A 174 1.09 -1.58 -9.71
N ALA A 175 0.05 -1.83 -8.91
CA ALA A 175 -1.28 -1.30 -9.13
C ALA A 175 -2.03 -1.00 -7.83
N SER A 176 -3.20 -0.39 -7.98
CA SER A 176 -4.20 -0.18 -6.92
C SER A 176 -5.57 -0.66 -7.40
N VAL A 177 -6.41 -1.19 -6.51
CA VAL A 177 -7.78 -1.60 -6.84
C VAL A 177 -8.71 -0.40 -6.67
N GLY A 178 -9.39 0.01 -7.77
CA GLY A 178 -10.44 1.02 -7.80
C GLY A 178 -11.85 0.39 -7.84
N ASP A 179 -12.84 1.21 -8.19
CA ASP A 179 -14.21 0.75 -8.39
C ASP A 179 -14.32 -0.07 -9.68
N ASN A 180 -14.34 -1.41 -9.55
CA ASN A 180 -14.38 -2.37 -10.66
C ASN A 180 -13.26 -2.23 -11.69
N GLU A 181 -12.13 -1.66 -11.31
CA GLU A 181 -10.95 -1.51 -12.17
C GLU A 181 -9.65 -1.75 -11.39
N LEU A 182 -8.61 -2.14 -12.12
CA LEU A 182 -7.24 -2.19 -11.63
C LEU A 182 -6.46 -1.02 -12.23
N ILE A 183 -6.03 -0.10 -11.39
CA ILE A 183 -5.24 1.08 -11.78
C ILE A 183 -3.77 0.69 -11.77
N VAL A 184 -3.22 0.37 -12.94
CA VAL A 184 -1.81 -0.02 -13.12
C VAL A 184 -0.94 1.24 -13.23
N HIS A 185 0.09 1.32 -12.38
CA HIS A 185 1.04 2.44 -12.38
C HIS A 185 2.16 2.21 -13.41
N ASN A 186 2.37 3.18 -14.33
CA ASN A 186 3.41 3.12 -15.35
C ASN A 186 4.80 3.58 -14.85
N TYR A 187 4.91 3.85 -13.56
CA TYR A 187 6.14 4.20 -12.83
C TYR A 187 6.25 3.28 -11.60
N ILE A 188 7.45 3.13 -11.04
CA ILE A 188 7.67 2.30 -9.85
C ILE A 188 8.25 3.18 -8.76
N ASP A 189 7.43 3.46 -7.75
CA ASP A 189 7.79 4.15 -6.52
C ASP A 189 7.84 3.12 -5.39
N LEU A 190 9.06 2.68 -5.04
CA LEU A 190 9.28 1.54 -4.16
C LEU A 190 9.31 1.97 -2.69
N GLY A 191 8.29 1.60 -1.93
CA GLY A 191 8.26 1.76 -0.47
C GLY A 191 9.21 0.76 0.21
N ILE A 192 10.04 1.25 1.13
CA ILE A 192 10.93 0.42 1.94
C ILE A 192 10.50 0.51 3.40
N ALA A 193 10.01 -0.59 3.97
CA ALA A 193 9.60 -0.60 5.37
C ALA A 193 10.80 -0.45 6.32
N VAL A 194 10.76 0.56 7.17
CA VAL A 194 11.81 0.90 8.16
C VAL A 194 11.21 0.86 9.56
N ASP A 195 11.77 0.01 10.41
CA ASP A 195 11.46 -0.01 11.83
C ASP A 195 12.05 1.21 12.54
N LEU A 196 11.25 1.81 13.43
CA LEU A 196 11.60 2.97 14.25
C LEU A 196 11.92 2.54 15.69
N GLU A 197 12.83 1.58 15.87
CA GLU A 197 13.27 1.08 17.17
C GLU A 197 12.11 0.61 18.06
N TYR A 198 11.19 -0.19 17.48
CA TYR A 198 9.97 -0.71 18.09
C TYR A 198 8.88 0.33 18.41
N GLU A 199 9.11 1.63 18.19
CA GLU A 199 8.10 2.67 18.39
C GLU A 199 7.05 2.69 17.28
N GLY A 200 7.39 2.25 16.08
CA GLY A 200 6.51 2.22 14.92
C GLY A 200 7.22 1.77 13.65
N LEU A 201 6.51 1.86 12.54
CA LEU A 201 7.03 1.53 11.22
C LEU A 201 6.65 2.64 10.25
N LEU A 202 7.59 3.02 9.39
CA LEU A 202 7.35 3.89 8.22
C LEU A 202 7.79 3.18 6.95
N ALA A 203 7.21 3.55 5.82
CA ALA A 203 7.60 3.04 4.51
C ALA A 203 8.01 4.20 3.59
N PRO A 204 9.21 4.81 3.80
CA PRO A 204 9.72 5.81 2.87
C PRO A 204 9.85 5.24 1.46
N VAL A 205 9.78 6.13 0.46
CA VAL A 205 9.60 5.78 -0.94
C VAL A 205 10.79 6.18 -1.77
N VAL A 206 11.42 5.20 -2.41
CA VAL A 206 12.41 5.40 -3.48
C VAL A 206 11.64 5.72 -4.75
N ARG A 207 11.63 6.99 -5.16
CA ARG A 207 10.90 7.48 -6.33
C ARG A 207 11.55 7.04 -7.62
N ASP A 208 10.73 6.81 -8.67
CA ASP A 208 11.19 6.43 -10.02
C ASP A 208 12.24 5.34 -9.98
N ALA A 209 12.06 4.33 -9.12
CA ALA A 209 13.04 3.29 -8.84
C ALA A 209 13.47 2.52 -10.09
N ALA A 210 12.60 2.46 -11.10
CA ALA A 210 12.87 1.82 -12.38
C ALA A 210 14.01 2.47 -13.19
N THR A 211 14.28 3.76 -12.98
CA THR A 211 15.34 4.52 -13.67
C THR A 211 16.69 4.44 -12.97
N LYS A 212 16.74 3.92 -11.76
CA LYS A 212 17.93 3.93 -10.88
C LYS A 212 18.71 2.65 -10.99
N ARG A 213 20.05 2.76 -11.01
CA ARG A 213 20.97 1.62 -10.88
C ARG A 213 21.08 1.17 -9.42
N LEU A 214 21.58 -0.02 -9.19
CA LEU A 214 21.69 -0.63 -7.87
C LEU A 214 22.40 0.28 -6.86
N GLY A 215 23.49 0.93 -7.25
CA GLY A 215 24.25 1.84 -6.37
C GLY A 215 23.42 3.04 -5.89
N ALA A 216 22.64 3.64 -6.78
CA ALA A 216 21.74 4.75 -6.43
C ALA A 216 20.62 4.27 -5.49
N ILE A 217 20.02 3.11 -5.76
CA ILE A 217 19.00 2.49 -4.91
C ILE A 217 19.59 2.22 -3.50
N ALA A 218 20.80 1.66 -3.42
CA ALA A 218 21.47 1.36 -2.15
C ALA A 218 21.70 2.63 -1.30
N THR A 219 22.15 3.71 -1.93
CA THR A 219 22.42 4.99 -1.27
C THR A 219 21.12 5.64 -0.78
N GLU A 220 20.09 5.64 -1.61
CA GLU A 220 18.80 6.24 -1.26
C GLU A 220 18.07 5.45 -0.16
N ILE A 221 18.10 4.11 -0.21
CA ILE A 221 17.55 3.28 0.88
C ILE A 221 18.27 3.59 2.20
N TYR A 222 19.60 3.72 2.19
CA TYR A 222 20.36 4.04 3.38
C TYR A 222 20.03 5.42 3.94
N ASP A 223 19.95 6.44 3.09
CA ASP A 223 19.59 7.81 3.47
C ASP A 223 18.17 7.86 4.06
N LEU A 224 17.19 7.33 3.32
CA LEU A 224 15.79 7.31 3.76
C LEU A 224 15.62 6.57 5.09
N ALA A 225 16.30 5.43 5.28
CA ALA A 225 16.21 4.67 6.52
C ALA A 225 16.80 5.43 7.71
N ASN A 226 17.90 6.16 7.55
CA ASN A 226 18.49 6.97 8.61
C ASN A 226 17.59 8.16 8.95
N ARG A 227 17.13 8.91 7.95
CA ARG A 227 16.22 10.04 8.16
C ARG A 227 14.86 9.61 8.74
N ALA A 228 14.38 8.40 8.43
CA ALA A 228 13.21 7.82 9.07
C ALA A 228 13.40 7.67 10.58
N ARG A 229 14.51 7.05 11.01
CA ARG A 229 14.84 6.87 12.44
C ARG A 229 15.06 8.20 13.16
N GLU A 230 15.65 9.17 12.47
CA GLU A 230 15.85 10.54 12.98
C GLU A 230 14.58 11.41 12.92
N ARG A 231 13.45 10.88 12.39
CA ARG A 231 12.16 11.60 12.21
C ARG A 231 12.30 12.85 11.34
N LYS A 232 13.18 12.79 10.32
CA LYS A 232 13.49 13.89 9.40
C LYS A 232 12.88 13.73 8.00
N LEU A 233 11.98 12.77 7.81
CA LEU A 233 11.28 12.60 6.55
C LEU A 233 10.13 13.59 6.41
N SER A 234 9.94 14.11 5.20
CA SER A 234 8.76 14.87 4.82
C SER A 234 7.56 13.96 4.55
N PRO A 235 6.31 14.46 4.63
CA PRO A 235 5.13 13.67 4.30
C PRO A 235 5.15 13.09 2.89
N ASP A 236 5.74 13.79 1.92
CA ASP A 236 5.83 13.35 0.53
C ASP A 236 6.79 12.15 0.37
N GLU A 237 7.77 11.98 1.25
CA GLU A 237 8.71 10.86 1.21
C GLU A 237 8.14 9.56 1.78
N ILE A 238 7.01 9.61 2.49
CA ILE A 238 6.37 8.45 3.13
C ILE A 238 5.01 8.09 2.52
N SER A 239 4.60 8.74 1.44
CA SER A 239 3.31 8.55 0.79
C SER A 239 3.48 8.24 -0.70
N GLY A 240 2.47 7.65 -1.34
CA GLY A 240 2.43 7.47 -2.78
C GLY A 240 3.34 6.37 -3.34
N GLY A 241 3.86 5.46 -2.51
CA GLY A 241 4.54 4.27 -3.01
C GLY A 241 3.58 3.35 -3.76
N THR A 242 4.08 2.67 -4.81
CA THR A 242 3.26 1.77 -5.65
C THR A 242 3.44 0.29 -5.31
N PHE A 243 4.52 -0.07 -4.67
CA PHE A 243 4.81 -1.40 -4.14
C PHE A 243 5.70 -1.28 -2.90
N THR A 244 5.58 -2.20 -1.94
CA THR A 244 6.37 -2.14 -0.71
C THR A 244 7.27 -3.36 -0.54
N LEU A 245 8.48 -3.12 -0.04
CA LEU A 245 9.44 -4.14 0.36
C LEU A 245 9.75 -3.99 1.85
N SER A 246 9.52 -5.07 2.62
CA SER A 246 9.81 -5.15 4.05
C SER A 246 11.02 -6.04 4.30
N ASN A 247 11.91 -5.63 5.21
CA ASN A 247 13.10 -6.40 5.55
C ASN A 247 13.09 -6.81 7.03
N ASN A 248 12.72 -8.05 7.29
CA ASN A 248 12.70 -8.66 8.61
C ASN A 248 13.90 -9.58 8.89
N GLY A 249 14.82 -9.69 7.91
CA GLY A 249 15.98 -10.57 8.00
C GLY A 249 16.94 -10.21 9.12
N SER A 250 17.07 -8.93 9.46
CA SER A 250 17.91 -8.47 10.58
C SER A 250 17.43 -8.94 11.95
N ALA A 251 16.13 -9.22 12.08
CA ALA A 251 15.52 -9.78 13.30
C ALA A 251 15.60 -11.30 13.36
N GLY A 252 16.16 -11.98 12.33
CA GLY A 252 16.27 -13.44 12.26
C GLY A 252 14.98 -14.17 11.89
N SER A 253 13.96 -13.45 11.40
CA SER A 253 12.72 -14.05 10.91
C SER A 253 13.00 -14.98 9.74
N VAL A 254 12.39 -16.17 9.76
CA VAL A 254 12.50 -17.17 8.67
C VAL A 254 11.39 -17.02 7.66
N LEU A 255 10.21 -16.59 8.11
CA LEU A 255 9.02 -16.40 7.28
C LEU A 255 8.11 -15.35 7.92
N THR A 256 7.83 -14.29 7.18
CA THR A 256 6.91 -13.23 7.57
C THR A 256 5.79 -13.12 6.54
N MET A 257 4.54 -13.09 6.99
CA MET A 257 3.37 -12.77 6.17
C MET A 257 3.04 -11.27 6.34
N PRO A 258 3.52 -10.39 5.45
CA PRO A 258 3.31 -8.96 5.61
C PRO A 258 1.86 -8.58 5.34
N ILE A 259 1.39 -7.50 5.95
CA ILE A 259 0.09 -6.90 5.62
C ILE A 259 0.29 -5.88 4.50
N ILE A 260 -0.58 -5.89 3.51
CA ILE A 260 -0.49 -5.00 2.35
C ILE A 260 -0.59 -3.53 2.79
N ASN A 261 0.31 -2.71 2.27
CA ASN A 261 0.33 -1.27 2.48
C ASN A 261 -0.64 -0.59 1.50
N GLN A 262 -1.90 -0.46 1.88
CA GLN A 262 -2.93 0.15 1.02
C GLN A 262 -2.52 1.56 0.52
N PRO A 263 -2.88 1.93 -0.73
CA PRO A 263 -3.77 1.26 -1.69
C PRO A 263 -3.07 0.25 -2.62
N GLN A 264 -1.84 -0.14 -2.34
CA GLN A 264 -1.06 -1.12 -3.12
C GLN A 264 -1.74 -2.49 -3.12
N VAL A 265 -1.46 -3.31 -4.14
CA VAL A 265 -1.99 -4.67 -4.26
C VAL A 265 -1.01 -5.75 -3.80
N GLY A 266 0.22 -5.39 -3.46
CA GLY A 266 1.25 -6.35 -3.07
C GLY A 266 2.34 -5.77 -2.18
N ILE A 267 2.93 -6.64 -1.39
CA ILE A 267 4.08 -6.35 -0.53
C ILE A 267 4.96 -7.61 -0.43
N ILE A 268 6.27 -7.45 -0.58
CA ILE A 268 7.24 -8.52 -0.33
C ILE A 268 7.92 -8.30 1.02
N SER A 269 8.06 -9.38 1.79
CA SER A 269 9.00 -9.48 2.91
C SER A 269 10.23 -10.27 2.49
N THR A 270 11.40 -9.77 2.83
CA THR A 270 12.65 -10.53 2.82
C THR A 270 12.99 -10.92 4.25
N ASP A 271 13.23 -12.21 4.44
CA ASP A 271 13.55 -12.79 5.75
C ASP A 271 15.05 -13.05 5.90
N ALA A 272 15.47 -13.72 6.97
CA ALA A 272 16.87 -13.97 7.25
C ALA A 272 17.54 -14.79 6.13
N ILE A 273 18.64 -14.27 5.58
CA ILE A 273 19.49 -14.98 4.63
C ILE A 273 20.60 -15.64 5.44
N VAL A 274 20.54 -16.97 5.50
CA VAL A 274 21.44 -17.81 6.34
C VAL A 274 22.14 -18.85 5.48
N ARG A 275 23.29 -19.32 5.94
CA ARG A 275 24.01 -20.40 5.25
C ARG A 275 23.31 -21.72 5.43
N LYS A 276 22.91 -22.36 4.30
CA LYS A 276 22.23 -23.66 4.27
C LYS A 276 22.96 -24.61 3.32
N PRO A 277 22.89 -25.94 3.55
CA PRO A 277 23.28 -26.93 2.55
C PRO A 277 22.26 -26.89 1.40
N VAL A 278 22.77 -26.82 0.17
CA VAL A 278 21.99 -26.87 -1.07
C VAL A 278 22.57 -27.92 -2.00
N VAL A 279 21.73 -28.51 -2.84
CA VAL A 279 22.18 -29.37 -3.93
C VAL A 279 22.57 -28.48 -5.10
N THR A 280 23.80 -28.64 -5.60
CA THR A 280 24.30 -27.98 -6.81
C THR A 280 24.59 -28.99 -7.89
N THR A 281 24.33 -28.65 -9.14
CA THR A 281 24.61 -29.51 -10.30
C THR A 281 25.83 -28.96 -11.03
N GLY A 282 26.86 -29.78 -11.17
CA GLY A 282 28.07 -29.46 -11.93
C GLY A 282 27.83 -29.45 -13.44
N PRO A 283 28.82 -28.95 -14.24
CA PRO A 283 28.74 -28.95 -15.71
C PRO A 283 28.58 -30.34 -16.34
N ASP A 284 29.03 -31.38 -15.62
CA ASP A 284 28.92 -32.80 -16.00
C ASP A 284 27.59 -33.45 -15.60
N GLY A 285 26.68 -32.68 -15.00
CA GLY A 285 25.40 -33.16 -14.48
C GLY A 285 25.52 -33.86 -13.11
N GLY A 286 26.73 -33.95 -12.53
CA GLY A 286 26.93 -34.51 -11.18
C GLY A 286 26.36 -33.58 -10.10
N GLU A 287 25.72 -34.18 -9.09
CA GLU A 287 25.17 -33.42 -7.94
C GLU A 287 26.21 -33.40 -6.79
N ALA A 288 26.28 -32.25 -6.10
CA ALA A 288 27.10 -32.06 -4.92
C ALA A 288 26.33 -31.23 -3.87
N ILE A 289 26.75 -31.34 -2.62
CA ILE A 289 26.23 -30.47 -1.55
C ILE A 289 27.18 -29.30 -1.39
N ALA A 290 26.66 -28.08 -1.57
CA ALA A 290 27.37 -26.84 -1.27
C ALA A 290 26.70 -26.10 -0.10
N ILE A 291 27.40 -25.12 0.48
CA ILE A 291 26.84 -24.26 1.52
C ILE A 291 26.67 -22.86 0.94
N HIS A 292 25.42 -22.46 0.71
CA HIS A 292 25.05 -21.20 0.13
C HIS A 292 24.28 -20.30 1.10
N PRO A 293 24.29 -18.97 0.92
CA PRO A 293 23.37 -18.05 1.58
C PRO A 293 21.97 -18.23 0.97
N VAL A 294 21.00 -18.65 1.76
CA VAL A 294 19.64 -18.94 1.33
C VAL A 294 18.64 -18.19 2.22
N GLY A 295 17.63 -17.61 1.61
CA GLY A 295 16.58 -16.89 2.33
C GLY A 295 15.23 -16.97 1.61
N ASN A 296 14.17 -16.63 2.32
CA ASN A 296 12.82 -16.60 1.77
C ASN A 296 12.44 -15.19 1.31
N LEU A 297 11.77 -15.13 0.16
CA LEU A 297 10.96 -13.99 -0.25
C LEU A 297 9.49 -14.38 -0.11
N ALA A 298 8.80 -13.72 0.78
CA ALA A 298 7.41 -13.96 1.10
C ALA A 298 6.57 -12.77 0.63
N MET A 299 5.48 -13.02 -0.09
CA MET A 299 4.63 -11.99 -0.65
C MET A 299 3.19 -12.16 -0.20
N SER A 300 2.60 -11.09 0.33
CA SER A 300 1.15 -10.96 0.45
C SER A 300 0.62 -10.12 -0.70
N TRP A 301 -0.52 -10.50 -1.25
CA TRP A 301 -1.12 -9.85 -2.39
C TRP A 301 -2.65 -9.87 -2.32
N ASP A 302 -3.28 -8.89 -2.98
CA ASP A 302 -4.72 -8.72 -3.02
C ASP A 302 -5.34 -9.61 -4.10
N HIS A 303 -6.12 -10.62 -3.69
CA HIS A 303 -6.72 -11.58 -4.61
C HIS A 303 -7.80 -10.99 -5.53
N ARG A 304 -8.18 -9.73 -5.32
CA ARG A 304 -9.06 -9.00 -6.26
C ARG A 304 -8.31 -8.52 -7.50
N ALA A 305 -6.98 -8.31 -7.39
CA ALA A 305 -6.17 -7.77 -8.46
C ALA A 305 -5.75 -8.85 -9.48
N PHE A 306 -5.41 -10.05 -9.01
CA PHE A 306 -4.95 -11.17 -9.84
C PHE A 306 -4.97 -12.49 -9.07
N ASP A 307 -4.77 -13.60 -9.80
CA ASP A 307 -4.76 -14.96 -9.26
C ASP A 307 -3.37 -15.46 -8.85
N GLY A 308 -3.33 -16.57 -8.11
CA GLY A 308 -2.10 -17.17 -7.57
C GLY A 308 -1.05 -17.53 -8.63
N ALA A 309 -1.46 -17.90 -9.85
CA ALA A 309 -0.53 -18.19 -10.93
C ALA A 309 0.30 -16.98 -11.34
N TYR A 310 -0.32 -15.79 -11.37
CA TYR A 310 0.37 -14.53 -11.67
C TYR A 310 1.35 -14.14 -10.55
N ALA A 311 0.92 -14.27 -9.29
CA ALA A 311 1.75 -14.03 -8.13
C ALA A 311 2.96 -14.98 -8.07
N ALA A 312 2.74 -16.28 -8.31
CA ALA A 312 3.81 -17.29 -8.35
C ALA A 312 4.78 -17.05 -9.52
N GLY A 313 4.28 -16.65 -10.69
CA GLY A 313 5.09 -16.27 -11.84
C GLY A 313 6.04 -15.12 -11.53
N PHE A 314 5.54 -14.08 -10.89
CA PHE A 314 6.35 -12.95 -10.45
C PHE A 314 7.44 -13.36 -9.45
N LEU A 315 7.09 -14.09 -8.38
CA LEU A 315 8.07 -14.54 -7.39
C LEU A 315 9.14 -15.46 -8.02
N LYS A 316 8.72 -16.36 -8.92
CA LYS A 316 9.65 -17.19 -9.71
C LYS A 316 10.61 -16.31 -10.52
N ARG A 317 10.10 -15.26 -11.17
CA ARG A 317 10.92 -14.36 -11.97
C ARG A 317 11.91 -13.56 -11.11
N VAL A 318 11.49 -13.03 -9.97
CA VAL A 318 12.38 -12.36 -9.02
C VAL A 318 13.49 -13.31 -8.53
N LYS A 319 13.14 -14.55 -8.20
CA LYS A 319 14.10 -15.61 -7.86
C LYS A 319 15.10 -15.83 -8.99
N GLU A 320 14.64 -16.06 -10.22
CA GLU A 320 15.51 -16.27 -11.39
C GLU A 320 16.48 -15.10 -11.58
N ILE A 321 16.01 -13.85 -11.47
CA ILE A 321 16.86 -12.67 -11.58
C ILE A 321 17.96 -12.68 -10.50
N LEU A 322 17.62 -12.97 -9.25
CA LEU A 322 18.57 -13.01 -8.14
C LEU A 322 19.62 -14.12 -8.33
N GLU A 323 19.21 -15.27 -8.83
CA GLU A 323 20.04 -16.46 -8.99
C GLU A 323 20.88 -16.46 -10.27
N THR A 324 20.51 -15.68 -11.32
CA THR A 324 21.15 -15.82 -12.65
C THR A 324 21.68 -14.53 -13.27
N LYS A 325 21.23 -13.36 -12.82
CA LYS A 325 21.66 -12.05 -13.38
C LYS A 325 23.15 -11.82 -13.11
N ASP A 326 23.89 -11.32 -14.10
CA ASP A 326 25.23 -10.78 -13.88
C ASP A 326 25.16 -9.47 -13.10
N TRP A 327 25.31 -9.56 -11.79
CA TRP A 327 25.26 -8.42 -10.88
C TRP A 327 26.50 -7.52 -10.94
N SER A 328 27.60 -7.97 -11.56
CA SER A 328 28.80 -7.14 -11.72
C SER A 328 28.56 -5.91 -12.59
N THR A 329 27.58 -5.99 -13.49
CA THR A 329 27.18 -4.89 -14.39
C THR A 329 26.38 -3.77 -13.70
N GLU A 330 25.89 -4.02 -12.49
CA GLU A 330 25.08 -3.07 -11.72
C GLU A 330 25.87 -2.30 -10.64
N LEU A 331 27.08 -2.79 -10.31
CA LEU A 331 27.98 -2.29 -9.25
C LEU A 331 28.96 -1.21 -9.71
#